data_0d44aaff216e1098307a8541b700ebd6
#
_entry.id   0d44aaff216e1098307a8541b700ebd6
#
_cell.length_a   1.000
_cell.length_b   1.000
_cell.length_c   1.000
_cell.angle_alpha   90.00
_cell.angle_beta   90.00
_cell.angle_gamma   90.00
#
_symmetry.space_group_name_H-M   'P 1'
#
loop_
_entity.id
_entity.type
_entity.pdbx_description
1 polymer ?
#
loop_
_entity_poly.entity_id
_entity_poly.type
_entity_poly.pdbx_seq_one_letter_code
_entity_poly.pdbx_strand_id
1 'polypeptide(L)'
;MGKNLFVKGYEDDTKEIIQNLISLTEEGVVDYNASVEDWLIENPNVIDSDEKRAILLRMFENSSLAMIYGAAGTGKSTLIKHISQFWQDGSKVYIANTHPAVENLRRRVKDNSGEYLTIKKFIYSYPPDKTVDILFIDECSMVSNRDMIEVLRKKNFKLLVLVGDIYQIESIQFGNWFNLARY
;
A
#
# COMPACT_ATOMS: atom_id res chain seq x y z
N MET A 1 15.27 -7.61 -35.36
CA MET A 1 15.44 -8.06 -33.97
C MET A 1 16.01 -6.91 -33.16
N GLY A 2 15.17 -6.19 -32.43
CA GLY A 2 15.61 -5.12 -31.53
C GLY A 2 16.31 -5.73 -30.32
N LYS A 3 17.57 -5.35 -30.08
CA LYS A 3 18.25 -5.67 -28.82
C LYS A 3 17.69 -4.73 -27.74
N ASN A 4 16.82 -5.26 -26.89
CA ASN A 4 16.45 -4.58 -25.65
C ASN A 4 17.66 -4.60 -24.72
N LEU A 5 18.27 -3.45 -24.49
CA LEU A 5 19.30 -3.27 -23.47
C LEU A 5 18.62 -3.19 -22.11
N PHE A 6 18.53 -4.32 -21.42
CA PHE A 6 18.13 -4.36 -20.02
C PHE A 6 19.33 -3.96 -19.15
N VAL A 7 19.12 -3.01 -18.25
CA VAL A 7 20.09 -2.73 -17.20
C VAL A 7 19.88 -3.81 -16.13
N LYS A 8 20.78 -4.77 -16.05
CA LYS A 8 20.71 -5.95 -15.18
C LYS A 8 20.33 -5.62 -13.72
N GLY A 9 20.81 -4.50 -13.18
CA GLY A 9 20.45 -4.07 -11.83
C GLY A 9 18.96 -3.80 -11.61
N TYR A 10 18.25 -3.26 -12.61
CA TYR A 10 16.80 -3.04 -12.48
C TYR A 10 15.98 -4.34 -12.50
N GLU A 11 16.46 -5.33 -13.21
CA GLU A 11 15.82 -6.65 -13.22
C GLU A 11 15.99 -7.36 -11.88
N ASP A 12 17.19 -7.33 -11.32
CA ASP A 12 17.50 -7.93 -10.02
C ASP A 12 16.71 -7.23 -8.89
N ASP A 13 16.65 -5.90 -8.89
CA ASP A 13 15.86 -5.11 -7.95
C ASP A 13 14.36 -5.44 -8.05
N THR A 14 13.83 -5.56 -9.26
CA THR A 14 12.43 -5.92 -9.48
C THR A 14 12.12 -7.32 -8.96
N LYS A 15 13.01 -8.28 -9.19
CA LYS A 15 12.86 -9.65 -8.66
C LYS A 15 12.86 -9.66 -7.13
N GLU A 16 13.77 -8.91 -6.50
CA GLU A 16 13.83 -8.79 -5.04
C GLU A 16 12.51 -8.22 -4.50
N ILE A 17 11.97 -7.16 -5.11
CA ILE A 17 10.68 -6.58 -4.72
C ILE A 17 9.57 -7.63 -4.82
N ILE A 18 9.41 -8.27 -5.99
CA ILE A 18 8.35 -9.25 -6.21
C ILE A 18 8.44 -10.41 -5.23
N GLN A 19 9.64 -10.95 -4.96
CA GLN A 19 9.83 -12.01 -3.98
C GLN A 19 9.41 -11.58 -2.57
N ASN A 20 9.78 -10.38 -2.13
CA ASN A 20 9.34 -9.85 -0.84
C ASN A 20 7.83 -9.63 -0.78
N LEU A 21 7.20 -9.17 -1.86
CA LEU A 21 5.75 -9.02 -1.91
C LEU A 21 5.03 -10.38 -1.88
N ILE A 22 5.54 -11.39 -2.60
CA ILE A 22 4.99 -12.76 -2.57
C ILE A 22 5.03 -13.31 -1.13
N SER A 23 6.12 -13.11 -0.39
CA SER A 23 6.20 -13.61 0.99
C SER A 23 5.13 -13.00 1.92
N LEU A 24 4.62 -11.81 1.62
CA LEU A 24 3.52 -11.19 2.36
C LEU A 24 2.13 -11.76 1.99
N THR A 25 2.04 -12.55 0.92
CA THR A 25 0.79 -13.19 0.51
C THR A 25 0.61 -14.59 1.10
N GLU A 26 1.58 -15.09 1.87
CA GLU A 26 1.55 -16.46 2.42
C GLU A 26 0.72 -16.56 3.69
N GLU A 27 0.53 -15.45 4.42
CA GLU A 27 -0.22 -15.40 5.68
C GLU A 27 -1.16 -14.20 5.70
N GLY A 28 -2.42 -14.45 6.09
CA GLY A 28 -3.42 -13.42 6.33
C GLY A 28 -3.62 -13.13 7.84
N VAL A 29 -4.62 -12.35 8.14
CA VAL A 29 -5.02 -12.04 9.53
C VAL A 29 -6.04 -13.07 9.99
N VAL A 30 -5.75 -13.74 11.08
CA VAL A 30 -6.65 -14.73 11.68
C VAL A 30 -7.97 -14.07 12.07
N ASP A 31 -9.09 -14.74 11.76
CA ASP A 31 -10.46 -14.26 11.99
C ASP A 31 -10.80 -12.89 11.38
N TYR A 32 -10.05 -12.47 10.34
CA TYR A 32 -10.21 -11.17 9.70
C TYR A 32 -11.64 -10.94 9.20
N ASN A 33 -12.18 -11.91 8.47
CA ASN A 33 -13.52 -11.81 7.86
C ASN A 33 -14.59 -11.59 8.94
N ALA A 34 -14.60 -12.41 10.00
CA ALA A 34 -15.54 -12.28 11.11
C ALA A 34 -15.42 -10.93 11.80
N SER A 35 -14.20 -10.46 12.05
CA SER A 35 -13.95 -9.15 12.67
C SER A 35 -14.46 -7.99 11.80
N VAL A 36 -14.32 -8.08 10.48
CA VAL A 36 -14.86 -7.06 9.56
C VAL A 36 -16.37 -7.12 9.49
N GLU A 37 -16.97 -8.33 9.49
CA GLU A 37 -18.44 -8.48 9.51
C GLU A 37 -19.04 -7.84 10.77
N ASP A 38 -18.49 -8.14 11.93
CA ASP A 38 -18.93 -7.56 13.21
C ASP A 38 -18.81 -6.02 13.17
N TRP A 39 -17.67 -5.51 12.71
CA TRP A 39 -17.48 -4.06 12.57
C TRP A 39 -18.47 -3.41 11.59
N LEU A 40 -18.77 -4.06 10.45
CA LEU A 40 -19.76 -3.56 9.49
C LEU A 40 -21.18 -3.55 10.05
N ILE A 41 -21.54 -4.48 10.91
CA ILE A 41 -22.82 -4.51 11.64
C ILE A 41 -22.93 -3.31 12.57
N GLU A 42 -21.87 -3.03 13.32
CA GLU A 42 -21.81 -1.89 14.25
C GLU A 42 -21.75 -0.52 13.51
N ASN A 43 -21.23 -0.52 12.28
CA ASN A 43 -20.98 0.69 11.47
C ASN A 43 -21.67 0.64 10.09
N PRO A 44 -23.01 0.48 10.00
CA PRO A 44 -23.69 0.14 8.75
C PRO A 44 -23.61 1.20 7.65
N ASN A 45 -23.36 2.47 8.01
CA ASN A 45 -23.35 3.61 7.08
C ASN A 45 -21.94 4.15 6.77
N VAL A 46 -20.89 3.50 7.26
CA VAL A 46 -19.51 4.00 7.10
C VAL A 46 -18.99 3.74 5.69
N ILE A 47 -19.34 2.57 5.12
CA ILE A 47 -18.91 2.19 3.76
C ILE A 47 -20.00 2.55 2.75
N ASP A 48 -19.62 3.30 1.72
CA ASP A 48 -20.52 3.93 0.74
C ASP A 48 -20.94 3.03 -0.43
N SER A 49 -20.44 1.78 -0.51
CA SER A 49 -20.83 0.83 -1.56
C SER A 49 -20.62 -0.62 -1.15
N ASP A 50 -21.46 -1.50 -1.69
CA ASP A 50 -21.37 -2.95 -1.47
C ASP A 50 -20.08 -3.55 -2.06
N GLU A 51 -19.58 -3.00 -3.17
CA GLU A 51 -18.30 -3.40 -3.77
C GLU A 51 -17.14 -3.15 -2.78
N LYS A 52 -17.09 -1.99 -2.15
CA LYS A 52 -16.05 -1.68 -1.16
C LYS A 52 -16.19 -2.52 0.11
N ARG A 53 -17.43 -2.86 0.52
CA ARG A 53 -17.69 -3.81 1.62
C ARG A 53 -17.11 -5.18 1.30
N ALA A 54 -17.39 -5.71 0.11
CA ALA A 54 -16.88 -7.00 -0.33
C ALA A 54 -15.35 -7.04 -0.43
N ILE A 55 -14.73 -5.93 -0.87
CA ILE A 55 -13.27 -5.80 -0.90
C ILE A 55 -12.72 -5.80 0.53
N LEU A 56 -13.26 -5.00 1.43
CA LEU A 56 -12.80 -4.91 2.81
C LEU A 56 -12.89 -6.27 3.52
N LEU A 57 -13.98 -7.02 3.33
CA LEU A 57 -14.19 -8.35 3.93
C LEU A 57 -13.11 -9.38 3.58
N ARG A 58 -12.49 -9.27 2.40
CA ARG A 58 -11.55 -10.27 1.89
C ARG A 58 -10.09 -9.79 1.85
N MET A 59 -9.86 -8.51 2.07
CA MET A 59 -8.59 -7.86 1.78
C MET A 59 -7.39 -8.55 2.46
N PHE A 60 -7.51 -8.88 3.72
CA PHE A 60 -6.45 -9.48 4.53
C PHE A 60 -6.79 -10.88 5.08
N GLU A 61 -7.77 -11.54 4.50
CA GLU A 61 -8.18 -12.89 4.90
C GLU A 61 -7.05 -13.92 4.72
N ASN A 62 -6.35 -13.83 3.58
CA ASN A 62 -5.32 -14.81 3.21
C ASN A 62 -3.96 -14.16 2.90
N SER A 63 -3.79 -12.86 3.14
CA SER A 63 -2.61 -12.10 2.73
C SER A 63 -2.37 -10.92 3.66
N SER A 64 -1.13 -10.63 3.99
CA SER A 64 -0.72 -9.38 4.65
C SER A 64 -0.47 -8.24 3.66
N LEU A 65 -0.69 -8.48 2.37
CA LEU A 65 -0.54 -7.51 1.28
C LEU A 65 -1.88 -7.24 0.61
N ALA A 66 -2.23 -5.97 0.44
CA ALA A 66 -3.32 -5.54 -0.42
C ALA A 66 -2.80 -4.58 -1.51
N MET A 67 -3.22 -4.80 -2.74
CA MET A 67 -2.88 -3.95 -3.88
C MET A 67 -4.13 -3.33 -4.49
N ILE A 68 -4.21 -1.99 -4.47
CA ILE A 68 -5.36 -1.22 -4.95
C ILE A 68 -4.97 -0.50 -6.24
N TYR A 69 -5.51 -0.97 -7.34
CA TYR A 69 -5.32 -0.40 -8.66
C TYR A 69 -6.53 0.42 -9.10
N GLY A 70 -6.28 1.49 -9.85
CA GLY A 70 -7.34 2.25 -10.48
C GLY A 70 -6.88 3.61 -10.99
N ALA A 71 -7.60 4.15 -11.97
CA ALA A 71 -7.36 5.49 -12.50
C ALA A 71 -7.62 6.59 -11.45
N ALA A 72 -7.22 7.82 -11.76
CA ALA A 72 -7.56 8.97 -10.91
C ALA A 72 -9.09 9.08 -10.76
N GLY A 73 -9.57 9.38 -9.55
CA GLY A 73 -11.00 9.54 -9.27
C GLY A 73 -11.80 8.25 -9.02
N THR A 74 -11.22 7.06 -9.08
CA THR A 74 -11.92 5.78 -8.87
C THR A 74 -12.20 5.42 -7.41
N GLY A 75 -11.92 6.32 -6.46
CA GLY A 75 -12.22 6.10 -5.05
C GLY A 75 -11.13 5.37 -4.24
N LYS A 76 -9.90 5.24 -4.76
CA LYS A 76 -8.77 4.61 -4.04
C LYS A 76 -8.56 5.19 -2.65
N SER A 77 -8.51 6.52 -2.54
CA SER A 77 -8.33 7.18 -1.23
C SER A 77 -9.54 7.00 -0.29
N THR A 78 -10.73 6.80 -0.84
CA THR A 78 -11.92 6.47 -0.05
C THR A 78 -11.79 5.06 0.53
N LEU A 79 -11.26 4.10 -0.24
CA LEU A 79 -11.00 2.75 0.26
C LEU A 79 -9.91 2.76 1.35
N ILE A 80 -8.82 3.53 1.18
CA ILE A 80 -7.82 3.74 2.25
C ILE A 80 -8.49 4.25 3.53
N LYS A 81 -9.41 5.23 3.40
CA LYS A 81 -10.16 5.77 4.55
C LYS A 81 -10.98 4.68 5.23
N HIS A 82 -11.68 3.82 4.49
CA HIS A 82 -12.47 2.73 5.06
C HIS A 82 -11.61 1.71 5.80
N ILE A 83 -10.47 1.31 5.22
CA ILE A 83 -9.49 0.44 5.89
C ILE A 83 -9.00 1.09 7.19
N SER A 84 -8.67 2.38 7.13
CA SER A 84 -8.22 3.16 8.29
C SER A 84 -9.27 3.22 9.39
N GLN A 85 -10.55 3.30 9.04
CA GLN A 85 -11.66 3.33 10.00
C GLN A 85 -11.88 1.97 10.66
N PHE A 86 -11.75 0.87 9.92
CA PHE A 86 -11.80 -0.47 10.49
C PHE A 86 -10.65 -0.71 11.49
N TRP A 87 -9.43 -0.31 11.14
CA TRP A 87 -8.25 -0.42 12.00
C TRP A 87 -8.08 0.78 12.96
N GLN A 88 -9.18 1.26 13.57
CA GLN A 88 -9.18 2.50 14.35
C GLN A 88 -8.12 2.53 15.46
N ASP A 89 -7.94 1.43 16.18
CA ASP A 89 -7.01 1.29 17.29
C ASP A 89 -5.59 0.88 16.86
N GLY A 90 -5.39 0.55 15.58
CA GLY A 90 -4.09 0.17 15.04
C GLY A 90 -3.20 1.37 14.71
N SER A 91 -1.89 1.21 14.87
CA SER A 91 -0.91 2.19 14.42
C SER A 91 -0.84 2.20 12.90
N LYS A 92 -0.93 3.39 12.30
CA LYS A 92 -1.00 3.57 10.84
C LYS A 92 0.05 4.57 10.37
N VAL A 93 0.74 4.21 9.28
CA VAL A 93 1.67 5.11 8.59
C VAL A 93 1.26 5.21 7.13
N TYR A 94 1.17 6.43 6.64
CA TYR A 94 0.81 6.77 5.27
C TYR A 94 2.01 7.41 4.60
N ILE A 95 2.51 6.80 3.53
CA ILE A 95 3.66 7.34 2.82
C ILE A 95 3.34 7.59 1.34
N ALA A 96 3.95 8.64 0.79
CA ALA A 96 3.91 8.96 -0.63
C ALA A 96 5.25 9.55 -1.08
N ASN A 97 5.46 9.65 -2.39
CA ASN A 97 6.77 10.03 -2.93
C ASN A 97 7.16 11.49 -2.61
N THR A 98 6.19 12.40 -2.60
CA THR A 98 6.43 13.85 -2.45
C THR A 98 5.62 14.46 -1.31
N HIS A 99 6.08 15.61 -0.77
CA HIS A 99 5.31 16.36 0.23
C HIS A 99 3.90 16.75 -0.23
N PRO A 100 3.69 17.27 -1.46
CA PRO A 100 2.33 17.53 -1.96
C PRO A 100 1.45 16.29 -2.01
N ALA A 101 1.99 15.12 -2.40
CA ALA A 101 1.25 13.86 -2.40
C ALA A 101 0.84 13.44 -0.99
N VAL A 102 1.75 13.55 -0.01
CA VAL A 102 1.46 13.29 1.42
C VAL A 102 0.35 14.19 1.94
N GLU A 103 0.37 15.48 1.65
CA GLU A 103 -0.67 16.42 2.07
C GLU A 103 -2.01 16.17 1.37
N ASN A 104 -1.99 15.75 0.11
CA ASN A 104 -3.21 15.31 -0.59
C ASN A 104 -3.80 14.05 0.05
N LEU A 105 -2.96 13.08 0.39
CA LEU A 105 -3.37 11.84 1.05
C LEU A 105 -3.99 12.16 2.42
N ARG A 106 -3.33 12.98 3.24
CA ARG A 106 -3.84 13.44 4.55
C ARG A 106 -5.23 14.09 4.45
N ARG A 107 -5.41 15.00 3.49
CA ARG A 107 -6.70 15.69 3.28
C ARG A 107 -7.82 14.75 2.86
N ARG A 108 -7.51 13.67 2.13
CA ARG A 108 -8.51 12.71 1.64
C ARG A 108 -8.86 11.65 2.68
N VAL A 109 -7.87 11.08 3.35
CA VAL A 109 -8.06 10.01 4.34
C VAL A 109 -8.64 10.57 5.64
N LYS A 110 -8.11 11.71 6.11
CA LYS A 110 -8.54 12.41 7.35
C LYS A 110 -8.41 11.53 8.61
N ASP A 111 -7.42 10.66 8.64
CA ASP A 111 -7.05 9.93 9.85
C ASP A 111 -6.10 10.80 10.69
N ASN A 112 -6.59 11.28 11.83
CA ASN A 112 -5.82 12.13 12.74
C ASN A 112 -4.87 11.32 13.64
N SER A 113 -5.05 10.01 13.74
CA SER A 113 -4.20 9.12 14.54
C SER A 113 -3.00 8.60 13.75
N GLY A 114 -3.03 8.67 12.42
CA GLY A 114 -1.98 8.17 11.55
C GLY A 114 -0.81 9.13 11.34
N GLU A 115 0.37 8.57 11.12
CA GLU A 115 1.56 9.35 10.73
C GLU A 115 1.63 9.47 9.20
N TYR A 116 1.90 10.69 8.70
CA TYR A 116 2.00 10.98 7.27
C TYR A 116 3.41 11.44 6.92
N LEU A 117 4.11 10.68 6.08
CA LEU A 117 5.52 10.88 5.79
C LEU A 117 5.79 10.78 4.29
N THR A 118 6.89 11.39 3.83
CA THR A 118 7.44 11.02 2.53
C THR A 118 8.15 9.67 2.63
N ILE A 119 8.24 8.94 1.51
CA ILE A 119 8.98 7.67 1.45
C ILE A 119 10.40 7.83 1.96
N LYS A 120 11.09 8.90 1.56
CA LYS A 120 12.46 9.20 2.04
C LYS A 120 12.52 9.40 3.55
N LYS A 121 11.55 10.12 4.13
CA LYS A 121 11.48 10.30 5.58
C LYS A 121 11.23 8.98 6.31
N PHE A 122 10.36 8.13 5.77
CA PHE A 122 10.13 6.80 6.32
C PHE A 122 11.39 5.94 6.26
N ILE A 123 12.09 5.90 5.13
CA ILE A 123 13.33 5.12 4.98
C ILE A 123 14.41 5.57 5.96
N TYR A 124 14.69 6.87 6.05
CA TYR A 124 15.88 7.38 6.75
C TYR A 124 15.65 7.80 8.20
N SER A 125 14.42 8.15 8.56
CA SER A 125 14.14 8.76 9.87
C SER A 125 13.11 8.00 10.71
N TYR A 126 12.37 7.03 10.14
CA TYR A 126 11.41 6.25 10.92
C TYR A 126 12.16 5.22 11.77
N PRO A 127 11.92 5.16 13.09
CA PRO A 127 12.65 4.27 13.99
C PRO A 127 12.52 2.79 13.58
N PRO A 128 13.62 2.03 13.51
CA PRO A 128 13.59 0.65 13.06
C PRO A 128 12.89 -0.31 14.04
N ASP A 129 12.87 0.05 15.31
CA ASP A 129 12.23 -0.70 16.41
C ASP A 129 10.74 -0.40 16.58
N LYS A 130 10.24 0.64 15.90
CA LYS A 130 8.81 1.01 15.91
C LYS A 130 8.06 0.23 14.84
N THR A 131 7.28 -0.77 15.27
CA THR A 131 6.39 -1.53 14.38
C THR A 131 5.08 -0.77 14.16
N VAL A 132 4.56 -0.81 12.94
CA VAL A 132 3.23 -0.30 12.55
C VAL A 132 2.30 -1.45 12.22
N ASP A 133 1.02 -1.30 12.54
CA ASP A 133 0.04 -2.30 12.16
C ASP A 133 -0.23 -2.26 10.66
N ILE A 134 -0.42 -1.07 10.08
CA ILE A 134 -0.61 -0.93 8.63
C ILE A 134 0.27 0.17 8.05
N LEU A 135 1.02 -0.17 7.01
CA LEU A 135 1.74 0.76 6.15
C LEU A 135 0.98 0.96 4.84
N PHE A 136 0.57 2.19 4.56
CA PHE A 136 -0.03 2.58 3.28
C PHE A 136 1.00 3.28 2.42
N ILE A 137 1.14 2.85 1.17
CA ILE A 137 1.99 3.52 0.17
C ILE A 137 1.09 3.99 -0.97
N ASP A 138 0.95 5.31 -1.13
CA ASP A 138 0.18 5.89 -2.23
C ASP A 138 1.10 6.29 -3.39
N GLU A 139 0.52 6.37 -4.59
CA GLU A 139 1.22 6.66 -5.84
C GLU A 139 2.36 5.67 -6.15
N CYS A 140 2.15 4.37 -5.89
CA CYS A 140 3.17 3.31 -6.05
C CYS A 140 3.82 3.26 -7.43
N SER A 141 3.10 3.66 -8.49
CA SER A 141 3.65 3.77 -9.85
C SER A 141 4.82 4.76 -9.98
N MET A 142 4.94 5.69 -9.02
CA MET A 142 5.99 6.71 -8.96
C MET A 142 7.13 6.33 -7.99
N VAL A 143 7.06 5.18 -7.32
CA VAL A 143 8.06 4.73 -6.36
C VAL A 143 9.17 3.97 -7.07
N SER A 144 10.43 4.42 -6.88
CA SER A 144 11.56 3.75 -7.49
C SER A 144 11.82 2.35 -6.90
N ASN A 145 12.39 1.43 -7.70
CA ASN A 145 12.82 0.12 -7.23
C ASN A 145 13.65 0.23 -5.94
N ARG A 146 14.65 1.11 -5.94
CA ARG A 146 15.52 1.32 -4.79
C ARG A 146 14.75 1.71 -3.53
N ASP A 147 13.82 2.65 -3.65
CA ASP A 147 13.06 3.10 -2.49
C ASP A 147 12.11 2.02 -1.98
N MET A 148 11.49 1.26 -2.88
CA MET A 148 10.62 0.15 -2.50
C MET A 148 11.39 -0.97 -1.79
N ILE A 149 12.58 -1.32 -2.27
CA ILE A 149 13.47 -2.28 -1.59
C ILE A 149 13.79 -1.81 -0.17
N GLU A 150 14.18 -0.55 0.00
CA GLU A 150 14.52 -0.01 1.32
C GLU A 150 13.31 0.00 2.27
N VAL A 151 12.10 0.28 1.77
CA VAL A 151 10.85 0.16 2.55
C VAL A 151 10.62 -1.29 2.98
N LEU A 152 10.69 -2.23 2.05
CA LEU A 152 10.47 -3.66 2.33
C LEU A 152 11.52 -4.25 3.28
N ARG A 153 12.77 -3.81 3.19
CA ARG A 153 13.87 -4.24 4.09
C ARG A 153 13.67 -3.82 5.54
N LYS A 154 12.91 -2.75 5.82
CA LYS A 154 12.63 -2.35 7.20
C LYS A 154 11.83 -3.40 7.97
N LYS A 155 10.91 -4.13 7.32
CA LYS A 155 10.09 -5.19 7.93
C LYS A 155 9.42 -4.79 9.27
N ASN A 156 9.13 -3.50 9.44
CA ASN A 156 8.55 -2.95 10.66
C ASN A 156 7.06 -2.63 10.52
N PHE A 157 6.36 -3.37 9.67
CA PHE A 157 4.91 -3.30 9.49
C PHE A 157 4.32 -4.72 9.47
N LYS A 158 3.06 -4.84 9.89
CA LYS A 158 2.31 -6.12 9.86
C LYS A 158 1.54 -6.28 8.56
N LEU A 159 0.87 -5.21 8.11
CA LEU A 159 0.08 -5.19 6.89
C LEU A 159 0.61 -4.11 5.93
N LEU A 160 0.59 -4.40 4.64
CA LEU A 160 1.04 -3.48 3.59
C LEU A 160 -0.09 -3.23 2.59
N VAL A 161 -0.43 -1.96 2.39
CA VAL A 161 -1.40 -1.52 1.37
C VAL A 161 -0.69 -0.68 0.32
N LEU A 162 -0.61 -1.21 -0.89
CA LEU A 162 -0.03 -0.54 -2.06
C LEU A 162 -1.14 0.06 -2.91
N VAL A 163 -1.07 1.35 -3.18
CA VAL A 163 -2.08 2.07 -3.95
C VAL A 163 -1.44 2.78 -5.12
N GLY A 164 -1.97 2.59 -6.32
CA GLY A 164 -1.41 3.24 -7.49
C GLY A 164 -2.32 3.23 -8.71
N ASP A 165 -1.86 3.93 -9.73
CA ASP A 165 -2.53 4.02 -11.02
C ASP A 165 -1.63 3.38 -12.08
N ILE A 166 -2.08 2.27 -12.62
CA ILE A 166 -1.35 1.53 -13.68
C ILE A 166 -1.38 2.22 -15.04
N TYR A 167 -2.25 3.22 -15.22
CA TYR A 167 -2.36 3.99 -16.46
C TYR A 167 -1.55 5.30 -16.41
N GLN A 168 -0.95 5.66 -15.27
CA GLN A 168 -0.01 6.76 -15.21
C GLN A 168 1.26 6.37 -15.96
N ILE A 169 1.79 7.35 -16.73
CA ILE A 169 3.01 7.17 -17.52
C ILE A 169 4.15 6.77 -16.58
N GLU A 170 4.66 5.58 -16.78
CA GLU A 170 5.84 5.09 -16.08
C GLU A 170 7.01 6.03 -16.36
N SER A 171 7.57 6.60 -15.33
CA SER A 171 8.86 7.25 -15.49
C SER A 171 9.91 6.15 -15.68
N ILE A 172 10.63 6.21 -16.79
CA ILE A 172 11.72 5.27 -17.13
C ILE A 172 12.76 5.15 -15.99
N GLN A 173 12.87 6.17 -15.14
CA GLN A 173 13.78 6.22 -14.00
C GLN A 173 13.30 5.46 -12.74
N PHE A 174 12.01 5.12 -12.62
CA PHE A 174 11.47 4.59 -11.37
C PHE A 174 11.36 3.06 -11.33
N GLY A 175 11.53 2.38 -12.46
CA GLY A 175 11.28 0.95 -12.57
C GLY A 175 9.79 0.61 -12.71
N ASN A 176 9.49 -0.62 -13.12
CA ASN A 176 8.12 -1.06 -13.43
C ASN A 176 7.60 -2.13 -12.45
N TRP A 177 8.15 -2.18 -11.24
CA TRP A 177 7.82 -3.23 -10.28
C TRP A 177 6.32 -3.27 -9.95
N PHE A 178 5.66 -2.11 -9.82
CA PHE A 178 4.26 -2.04 -9.43
C PHE A 178 3.32 -2.61 -10.50
N ASN A 179 3.63 -2.42 -11.78
CA ASN A 179 2.87 -3.03 -12.88
C ASN A 179 3.11 -4.53 -12.99
N LEU A 180 4.34 -4.97 -12.71
CA LEU A 180 4.70 -6.39 -12.75
C LEU A 180 4.13 -7.16 -11.55
N ALA A 181 4.03 -6.54 -10.39
CA ALA A 181 3.49 -7.14 -9.17
C ALA A 181 1.99 -7.52 -9.26
N ARG A 182 1.30 -7.10 -10.31
CA ARG A 182 -0.12 -7.41 -10.52
C ARG A 182 -0.35 -8.79 -11.17
N TYR A 183 0.68 -9.41 -11.74
CA TYR A 183 0.62 -10.71 -12.42
C TYR A 183 1.25 -11.82 -11.55
#